data_4a201d49d3baa4b75b059003b45decc1
#
_entry.id   4a201d49d3baa4b75b059003b45decc1
#
_cell.length_a   1.000
_cell.length_b   1.000
_cell.length_c   1.000
_cell.angle_alpha   90.00
_cell.angle_beta   90.00
_cell.angle_gamma   90.00
#
_symmetry.space_group_name_H-M   'P 1'
#
loop_
_entity.id
_entity.type
_entity.pdbx_description
1 polymer ?
#
loop_
_entity_poly.entity_id
_entity_poly.type
_entity_poly.pdbx_seq_one_letter_code
_entity_poly.pdbx_strand_id
1 'polypeptide(L)'
;MKYTFTCITLLLAQIIFGQSKQDSPIENTPVNIVYSESTEADIDVIFSQAYPSNSPGATVLIAKDDKILYRKAFGMANLELNVPMNPENVLQLASITKQFTSVAILMLMEQGKLSLQDPLSKYIADYPRGNEITLHHLLNHTSGIISYTNLPEFRAKTRLDMTPEEIIDYFKNLPLEFNPNEKYAYSNSGYLLLGYIIEQLSGMSYGDFIXXXIFDKLGMKNSYYADNFRIVLNRATGYQLYEGNYENAEYMSPTIPYAAGSLLSTIDDMFLWNKAIHNNSLISESSKLLASTNHTLSNGKNTNYGYGWTIDEIAGITTLEHTGGINGFTASGIYIPSGNLYSIVLTNLDDGIGAEIHNIKVVSTLLGKPLTDKAAVKISEKELRKWVGAYQFDDALRFITYEDGDLYSVREGGRPFKLVPLSENEFGFENSLTTYTFSSXXXXXQVLYTDRIIKSQGIETDEKPIAEKAAITLAPEILSKYVGVYELQPSFEITIELQNDRLVAIATGQPTVELFAETEDRFLIKEIGAQIGFNVNADGIIISLTFTQGGNQMEGKKIK
;
A
#
# COMPACT_ATOMS: atom_id res chain seq x y z
N MET A 1 4.50 80.21 30.14
CA MET A 1 5.04 79.31 29.08
C MET A 1 4.54 77.91 29.41
N LYS A 2 3.54 77.42 28.65
CA LYS A 2 2.96 76.11 28.84
C LYS A 2 3.59 75.18 27.77
N TYR A 3 4.23 74.13 28.23
CA TYR A 3 4.72 73.08 27.34
C TYR A 3 3.67 71.97 27.21
N THR A 4 3.18 71.75 26.00
CA THR A 4 2.24 70.66 25.67
C THR A 4 3.06 69.43 25.28
N PHE A 5 2.89 68.33 26.01
CA PHE A 5 3.49 67.03 25.66
C PHE A 5 2.53 66.31 24.73
N THR A 6 3.03 66.02 23.50
CA THR A 6 2.28 65.18 22.55
C THR A 6 2.71 63.72 22.74
N CYS A 7 1.76 62.91 23.18
CA CYS A 7 1.96 61.44 23.29
C CYS A 7 1.87 60.81 21.90
N ILE A 8 2.97 60.23 21.42
CA ILE A 8 3.00 59.43 20.19
C ILE A 8 2.71 57.97 20.62
N THR A 9 1.52 57.47 20.26
CA THR A 9 1.17 56.06 20.48
C THR A 9 1.81 55.23 19.36
N LEU A 10 2.82 54.43 19.71
CA LEU A 10 3.36 53.42 18.76
C LEU A 10 2.37 52.22 18.72
N LEU A 11 1.74 52.05 17.57
CA LEU A 11 1.00 50.81 17.28
C LEU A 11 2.03 49.71 16.97
N LEU A 12 2.25 48.82 17.91
CA LEU A 12 2.97 47.55 17.66
C LEU A 12 2.03 46.62 16.89
N ALA A 13 2.25 46.46 15.61
CA ALA A 13 1.63 45.38 14.83
C ALA A 13 2.22 44.06 15.31
N GLN A 14 1.49 43.29 16.04
CA GLN A 14 1.86 41.92 16.33
C GLN A 14 1.71 41.11 15.04
N ILE A 15 2.85 40.80 14.45
CA ILE A 15 2.90 39.80 13.38
C ILE A 15 2.64 38.47 14.08
N ILE A 16 1.43 37.96 13.93
CA ILE A 16 1.11 36.62 14.35
C ILE A 16 1.80 35.68 13.34
N PHE A 17 3.02 35.24 13.68
CA PHE A 17 3.58 34.07 13.01
C PHE A 17 2.63 32.92 13.32
N GLY A 18 1.98 32.41 12.29
CA GLY A 18 1.24 31.16 12.41
C GLY A 18 2.20 30.09 12.94
N GLN A 19 2.00 29.65 14.15
CA GLN A 19 2.66 28.47 14.65
C GLN A 19 2.19 27.33 13.75
N SER A 20 3.11 26.73 13.02
CA SER A 20 2.89 25.41 12.43
C SER A 20 2.34 24.55 13.56
N LYS A 21 1.26 23.85 13.34
CA LYS A 21 0.78 22.82 14.26
C LYS A 21 1.95 21.84 14.42
N GLN A 22 2.66 21.98 15.50
CA GLN A 22 3.63 20.99 15.95
C GLN A 22 2.85 19.69 16.17
N ASP A 23 3.40 18.59 15.71
CA ASP A 23 2.81 17.27 15.83
C ASP A 23 2.20 17.08 17.21
N SER A 24 0.87 17.10 17.29
CA SER A 24 0.17 16.88 18.56
C SER A 24 0.35 15.39 18.93
N PRO A 25 0.69 15.10 20.17
CA PRO A 25 0.68 13.72 20.62
C PRO A 25 -0.69 13.10 20.32
N ILE A 26 -0.71 11.83 19.97
CA ILE A 26 -1.95 11.08 19.73
C ILE A 26 -2.91 11.38 20.88
N GLU A 27 -4.06 11.96 20.53
CA GLU A 27 -5.04 12.37 21.55
C GLU A 27 -5.61 11.13 22.23
N ASN A 28 -5.24 10.89 23.47
CA ASN A 28 -5.61 9.71 24.24
C ASN A 28 -6.95 9.88 24.98
N THR A 29 -7.98 10.44 24.32
CA THR A 29 -9.32 10.38 24.88
C THR A 29 -9.75 8.92 24.99
N PRO A 30 -10.03 8.39 26.19
CA PRO A 30 -10.36 6.97 26.33
C PRO A 30 -11.55 6.59 25.45
N VAL A 31 -11.38 5.55 24.68
CA VAL A 31 -12.40 5.04 23.77
C VAL A 31 -13.13 3.87 24.44
N ASN A 32 -14.45 3.86 24.30
CA ASN A 32 -15.26 2.77 24.82
C ASN A 32 -15.21 1.58 23.83
N ILE A 33 -14.73 0.46 24.31
CA ILE A 33 -14.67 -0.79 23.53
C ILE A 33 -15.88 -1.64 23.91
N VAL A 34 -16.71 -1.97 22.94
CA VAL A 34 -17.92 -2.76 23.13
C VAL A 34 -17.58 -4.24 22.85
N TYR A 35 -17.62 -5.06 23.89
CA TYR A 35 -17.44 -6.50 23.74
C TYR A 35 -18.50 -7.24 24.56
N SER A 36 -19.26 -8.09 23.91
CA SER A 36 -20.38 -8.84 24.47
C SER A 36 -20.59 -10.11 23.65
N GLU A 37 -21.48 -10.97 24.07
CA GLU A 37 -21.86 -12.19 23.32
C GLU A 37 -22.39 -11.84 21.92
N SER A 38 -23.15 -10.75 21.78
CA SER A 38 -23.62 -10.32 20.47
C SER A 38 -22.48 -9.80 19.58
N THR A 39 -21.51 -9.05 20.15
CA THR A 39 -20.33 -8.60 19.44
C THR A 39 -19.50 -9.79 18.95
N GLU A 40 -19.32 -10.79 19.80
CA GLU A 40 -18.60 -12.01 19.45
C GLU A 40 -19.29 -12.74 18.28
N ALA A 41 -20.63 -12.85 18.33
CA ALA A 41 -21.41 -13.46 17.26
C ALA A 41 -21.27 -12.70 15.93
N ASP A 42 -21.26 -11.36 15.98
CA ASP A 42 -21.05 -10.53 14.78
C ASP A 42 -19.67 -10.79 14.18
N ILE A 43 -18.64 -10.92 15.02
CA ILE A 43 -17.26 -11.22 14.56
C ILE A 43 -17.23 -12.64 13.94
N ASP A 44 -17.89 -13.62 14.56
CA ASP A 44 -18.00 -14.97 14.01
C ASP A 44 -18.61 -14.93 12.58
N VAL A 45 -19.64 -14.10 12.38
CA VAL A 45 -20.28 -13.95 11.06
C VAL A 45 -19.29 -13.38 10.04
N ILE A 46 -18.52 -12.33 10.40
CA ILE A 46 -17.52 -11.73 9.50
C ILE A 46 -16.59 -12.83 8.95
N PHE A 47 -16.03 -13.65 9.84
CA PHE A 47 -15.02 -14.62 9.43
C PHE A 47 -15.60 -15.90 8.83
N SER A 48 -16.75 -16.38 9.31
CA SER A 48 -17.36 -17.58 8.73
C SER A 48 -17.87 -17.33 7.29
N GLN A 49 -18.24 -16.11 6.98
CA GLN A 49 -18.60 -15.70 5.60
C GLN A 49 -17.37 -15.56 4.72
N ALA A 50 -16.31 -14.92 5.24
CA ALA A 50 -15.07 -14.70 4.49
C ALA A 50 -14.28 -15.99 4.28
N TYR A 51 -14.28 -16.88 5.26
CA TYR A 51 -13.48 -18.11 5.27
C TYR A 51 -14.36 -19.33 5.61
N PRO A 52 -15.21 -19.75 4.68
CA PRO A 52 -16.05 -20.96 4.90
C PRO A 52 -15.22 -22.22 5.19
N SER A 53 -15.84 -23.23 5.75
CA SER A 53 -15.15 -24.44 6.20
C SER A 53 -14.42 -25.24 5.10
N ASN A 54 -14.70 -24.94 3.83
CA ASN A 54 -14.07 -25.60 2.68
C ASN A 54 -13.16 -24.67 1.87
N SER A 55 -12.80 -23.51 2.42
CA SER A 55 -11.89 -22.52 1.79
C SER A 55 -10.59 -22.43 2.58
N PRO A 56 -9.54 -21.80 2.02
CA PRO A 56 -8.41 -21.40 2.86
C PRO A 56 -8.92 -20.55 4.03
N GLY A 57 -8.13 -20.41 5.08
CA GLY A 57 -8.66 -19.94 6.35
C GLY A 57 -7.96 -18.72 6.94
N ALA A 58 -8.39 -18.39 8.14
CA ALA A 58 -7.81 -17.28 8.92
C ALA A 58 -7.73 -17.66 10.39
N THR A 59 -6.74 -17.06 11.08
CA THR A 59 -6.66 -17.05 12.54
C THR A 59 -6.87 -15.62 13.02
N VAL A 60 -7.59 -15.44 14.14
CA VAL A 60 -8.00 -14.14 14.65
C VAL A 60 -7.80 -14.09 16.16
N LEU A 61 -7.17 -12.99 16.64
CA LEU A 61 -7.07 -12.72 18.08
C LEU A 61 -7.39 -11.26 18.34
N ILE A 62 -8.20 -11.02 19.37
CA ILE A 62 -8.52 -9.69 19.86
C ILE A 62 -8.14 -9.65 21.34
N ALA A 63 -7.38 -8.63 21.74
CA ALA A 63 -7.00 -8.42 23.14
C ALA A 63 -7.26 -6.98 23.56
N LYS A 64 -7.68 -6.79 24.80
CA LYS A 64 -7.87 -5.49 25.41
C LYS A 64 -7.24 -5.50 26.80
N ASP A 65 -6.50 -4.46 27.12
CA ASP A 65 -5.84 -4.30 28.43
C ASP A 65 -5.04 -5.56 28.81
N ASP A 66 -4.30 -6.09 27.82
CA ASP A 66 -3.46 -7.29 27.96
C ASP A 66 -4.24 -8.59 28.27
N LYS A 67 -5.53 -8.59 27.99
CA LYS A 67 -6.38 -9.79 28.13
C LYS A 67 -6.96 -10.20 26.79
N ILE A 68 -6.82 -11.46 26.45
CA ILE A 68 -7.41 -12.01 25.23
C ILE A 68 -8.91 -12.09 25.42
N LEU A 69 -9.66 -11.42 24.54
CA LEU A 69 -11.13 -11.44 24.51
C LEU A 69 -11.64 -12.49 23.51
N TYR A 70 -10.92 -12.66 22.40
CA TYR A 70 -11.36 -13.48 21.27
C TYR A 70 -10.14 -14.18 20.67
N ARG A 71 -10.28 -15.49 20.39
CA ARG A 71 -9.19 -16.29 19.81
C ARG A 71 -9.80 -17.48 19.07
N LYS A 72 -9.94 -17.37 17.74
CA LYS A 72 -10.58 -18.39 16.92
C LYS A 72 -9.88 -18.56 15.57
N ALA A 73 -10.28 -19.61 14.85
CA ALA A 73 -9.79 -19.89 13.50
C ALA A 73 -10.97 -20.34 12.62
N PHE A 74 -10.86 -20.12 11.31
CA PHE A 74 -11.90 -20.37 10.33
C PHE A 74 -11.27 -20.97 9.07
N GLY A 75 -11.99 -21.78 8.32
CA GLY A 75 -11.53 -22.38 7.07
C GLY A 75 -10.48 -23.45 7.29
N MET A 76 -9.60 -23.63 6.31
CA MET A 76 -8.65 -24.74 6.23
C MET A 76 -7.20 -24.24 6.24
N ALA A 77 -6.34 -24.91 6.99
CA ALA A 77 -4.89 -24.70 6.97
C ALA A 77 -4.22 -25.38 5.78
N ASN A 78 -4.84 -26.47 5.29
CA ASN A 78 -4.35 -27.19 4.12
C ASN A 78 -5.55 -27.83 3.44
N LEU A 79 -5.83 -27.43 2.21
CA LEU A 79 -6.97 -27.94 1.43
C LEU A 79 -6.73 -29.39 0.98
N GLU A 80 -5.53 -29.70 0.48
CA GLU A 80 -5.20 -31.00 -0.08
C GLU A 80 -5.29 -32.12 0.95
N LEU A 81 -4.90 -31.83 2.20
CA LEU A 81 -4.92 -32.81 3.30
C LEU A 81 -6.19 -32.70 4.14
N ASN A 82 -7.07 -31.77 3.80
CA ASN A 82 -8.32 -31.52 4.52
C ASN A 82 -8.08 -31.20 6.00
N VAL A 83 -7.07 -30.33 6.28
CA VAL A 83 -6.69 -29.95 7.65
C VAL A 83 -7.34 -28.64 8.01
N PRO A 84 -8.25 -28.60 9.02
CA PRO A 84 -8.86 -27.33 9.44
C PRO A 84 -7.83 -26.35 10.00
N MET A 85 -8.09 -25.06 9.81
CA MET A 85 -7.31 -24.00 10.45
C MET A 85 -7.56 -24.05 11.97
N ASN A 86 -6.50 -23.83 12.74
CA ASN A 86 -6.61 -23.70 14.19
C ASN A 86 -5.76 -22.50 14.67
N PRO A 87 -6.03 -21.96 15.86
CA PRO A 87 -5.34 -20.76 16.32
C PRO A 87 -3.81 -20.92 16.49
N GLU A 88 -3.32 -22.14 16.60
CA GLU A 88 -1.88 -22.45 16.73
C GLU A 88 -1.16 -22.50 15.37
N ASN A 89 -1.89 -22.34 14.25
CA ASN A 89 -1.24 -22.37 12.94
C ASN A 89 -0.26 -21.21 12.78
N VAL A 90 0.88 -21.54 12.16
CA VAL A 90 1.95 -20.59 11.86
C VAL A 90 1.73 -20.11 10.41
N LEU A 91 1.63 -18.80 10.25
CA LEU A 91 1.39 -18.17 8.94
C LEU A 91 2.46 -17.12 8.67
N GLN A 92 2.59 -16.71 7.41
CA GLN A 92 3.54 -15.65 7.03
C GLN A 92 3.00 -14.29 7.46
N LEU A 93 3.88 -13.48 8.05
CA LEU A 93 3.57 -12.11 8.45
C LEU A 93 3.74 -11.11 7.29
N ALA A 94 4.51 -11.52 6.28
CA ALA A 94 4.85 -10.62 5.18
C ALA A 94 5.34 -9.27 5.73
N SER A 95 4.82 -8.14 5.25
CA SER A 95 5.34 -6.81 5.60
C SER A 95 5.17 -6.42 7.08
N ILE A 96 4.38 -7.13 7.88
CA ILE A 96 4.40 -6.92 9.35
C ILE A 96 5.82 -7.17 9.91
N THR A 97 6.65 -7.95 9.21
CA THR A 97 8.10 -8.11 9.49
C THR A 97 8.79 -6.76 9.71
N LYS A 98 8.36 -5.71 8.99
CA LYS A 98 8.99 -4.38 9.09
C LYS A 98 8.93 -3.79 10.49
N GLN A 99 7.91 -4.13 11.26
CA GLN A 99 7.83 -3.72 12.68
C GLN A 99 9.04 -4.26 13.46
N PHE A 100 9.37 -5.54 13.24
CA PHE A 100 10.51 -6.20 13.91
C PHE A 100 11.84 -5.60 13.47
N THR A 101 12.00 -5.34 12.18
CA THR A 101 13.20 -4.71 11.61
C THR A 101 13.40 -3.30 12.20
N SER A 102 12.33 -2.51 12.26
CA SER A 102 12.37 -1.16 12.83
C SER A 102 12.77 -1.19 14.30
N VAL A 103 12.16 -2.10 15.06
CA VAL A 103 12.49 -2.25 16.50
C VAL A 103 13.94 -2.71 16.67
N ALA A 104 14.44 -3.62 15.82
CA ALA A 104 15.85 -4.04 15.86
C ALA A 104 16.79 -2.83 15.65
N ILE A 105 16.48 -1.95 14.70
CA ILE A 105 17.25 -0.70 14.48
C ILE A 105 17.18 0.20 15.73
N LEU A 106 16.01 0.35 16.33
CA LEU A 106 15.84 1.18 17.53
C LEU A 106 16.61 0.58 18.73
N MET A 107 16.63 -0.74 18.86
CA MET A 107 17.42 -1.42 19.89
C MET A 107 18.92 -1.13 19.71
N LEU A 108 19.41 -1.17 18.47
CA LEU A 108 20.82 -0.85 18.18
C LEU A 108 21.11 0.64 18.42
N MET A 109 20.15 1.52 18.15
CA MET A 109 20.24 2.95 18.47
C MET A 109 20.36 3.16 19.99
N GLU A 110 19.53 2.49 20.77
CA GLU A 110 19.56 2.60 22.25
C GLU A 110 20.89 2.07 22.84
N GLN A 111 21.54 1.13 22.14
CA GLN A 111 22.86 0.62 22.51
C GLN A 111 23.99 1.56 22.04
N GLY A 112 23.68 2.67 21.38
CA GLY A 112 24.68 3.62 20.87
C GLY A 112 25.46 3.11 19.66
N LYS A 113 24.98 2.06 18.98
CA LYS A 113 25.68 1.47 17.82
C LYS A 113 25.39 2.21 16.51
N LEU A 114 24.31 2.99 16.47
CA LEU A 114 23.93 3.79 15.30
C LEU A 114 23.15 5.02 15.74
N SER A 115 23.02 5.96 14.81
CA SER A 115 22.08 7.08 14.89
C SER A 115 21.09 6.99 13.72
N LEU A 116 19.85 7.36 13.93
CA LEU A 116 18.85 7.41 12.84
C LEU A 116 19.23 8.42 11.76
N GLN A 117 20.07 9.40 12.10
CA GLN A 117 20.59 10.39 11.16
C GLN A 117 21.90 9.98 10.49
N ASP A 118 22.43 8.78 10.80
CA ASP A 118 23.59 8.27 10.09
C ASP A 118 23.28 8.15 8.59
N PRO A 119 24.20 8.59 7.72
CA PRO A 119 24.03 8.40 6.29
C PRO A 119 24.23 6.93 5.89
N LEU A 120 23.52 6.49 4.88
CA LEU A 120 23.62 5.13 4.35
C LEU A 120 25.07 4.80 3.94
N SER A 121 25.81 5.78 3.43
CA SER A 121 27.23 5.63 3.04
C SER A 121 28.14 5.23 4.22
N LYS A 122 27.71 5.42 5.47
CA LYS A 122 28.45 4.95 6.65
C LYS A 122 28.49 3.40 6.71
N TYR A 123 27.48 2.75 6.17
CA TYR A 123 27.29 1.30 6.21
C TYR A 123 27.56 0.63 4.85
N ILE A 124 27.25 1.34 3.77
CA ILE A 124 27.51 0.88 2.39
C ILE A 124 28.27 2.02 1.71
N ALA A 125 29.59 2.02 1.82
CA ALA A 125 30.47 3.14 1.49
C ALA A 125 30.32 3.64 0.03
N ASP A 126 30.04 2.72 -0.90
CA ASP A 126 29.91 3.01 -2.32
C ASP A 126 28.46 3.17 -2.79
N TYR A 127 27.49 3.35 -1.87
CA TYR A 127 26.08 3.52 -2.25
C TYR A 127 25.92 4.88 -2.91
N PRO A 128 25.42 4.94 -4.18
CA PRO A 128 25.25 6.23 -4.87
C PRO A 128 24.33 7.17 -4.06
N ARG A 129 24.78 8.41 -3.84
CA ARG A 129 24.06 9.40 -3.04
C ARG A 129 23.78 8.93 -1.58
N GLY A 130 24.53 7.91 -1.10
CA GLY A 130 24.34 7.38 0.25
C GLY A 130 24.60 8.38 1.38
N ASN A 131 25.33 9.46 1.10
CA ASN A 131 25.55 10.57 2.05
C ASN A 131 24.31 11.45 2.26
N GLU A 132 23.31 11.37 1.35
CA GLU A 132 22.06 12.14 1.43
C GLU A 132 20.92 11.33 2.05
N ILE A 133 21.05 10.01 2.06
CA ILE A 133 20.02 9.07 2.55
C ILE A 133 20.38 8.67 3.97
N THR A 134 19.46 8.85 4.92
CA THR A 134 19.67 8.46 6.32
C THR A 134 18.88 7.19 6.66
N LEU A 135 19.22 6.54 7.79
CA LEU A 135 18.42 5.42 8.30
C LEU A 135 16.96 5.84 8.57
N HIS A 136 16.76 7.08 9.02
CA HIS A 136 15.43 7.67 9.17
C HIS A 136 14.63 7.61 7.86
N HIS A 137 15.26 7.98 6.72
CA HIS A 137 14.60 7.94 5.42
C HIS A 137 14.25 6.50 4.98
N LEU A 138 15.08 5.52 5.33
CA LEU A 138 14.80 4.11 5.04
C LEU A 138 13.60 3.61 5.85
N LEU A 139 13.58 3.94 7.15
CA LEU A 139 12.54 3.49 8.08
C LEU A 139 11.16 4.02 7.73
N ASN A 140 11.07 5.26 7.25
CA ASN A 140 9.77 5.92 6.98
C ASN A 140 9.42 6.03 5.49
N HIS A 141 10.17 5.31 4.62
CA HIS A 141 9.88 5.23 3.18
C HIS A 141 9.99 6.58 2.43
N THR A 142 10.94 7.43 2.84
CA THR A 142 11.17 8.73 2.20
C THR A 142 12.55 8.84 1.55
N SER A 143 13.21 7.71 1.31
CA SER A 143 14.59 7.68 0.76
C SER A 143 14.65 7.96 -0.75
N GLY A 144 13.60 7.71 -1.48
CA GLY A 144 13.60 7.75 -2.95
C GLY A 144 14.17 6.49 -3.60
N ILE A 145 14.62 5.51 -2.83
CA ILE A 145 15.16 4.26 -3.38
C ILE A 145 14.01 3.40 -3.93
N ILE A 146 14.10 3.06 -5.21
CA ILE A 146 13.11 2.21 -5.87
C ILE A 146 12.98 0.87 -5.15
N SER A 147 11.74 0.38 -5.01
CA SER A 147 11.53 -0.94 -4.42
C SER A 147 11.93 -2.02 -5.42
N TYR A 148 12.85 -2.92 -5.02
CA TYR A 148 13.29 -4.01 -5.89
C TYR A 148 12.12 -4.89 -6.36
N THR A 149 11.06 -4.98 -5.56
CA THR A 149 9.87 -5.76 -5.90
C THR A 149 9.08 -5.16 -7.07
N ASN A 150 9.37 -3.90 -7.45
CA ASN A 150 8.74 -3.26 -8.60
C ASN A 150 9.52 -3.50 -9.90
N LEU A 151 10.73 -4.04 -9.80
CA LEU A 151 11.59 -4.28 -10.99
C LEU A 151 11.13 -5.55 -11.73
N PRO A 152 10.74 -5.44 -13.01
CA PRO A 152 10.27 -6.62 -13.75
C PRO A 152 11.33 -7.73 -13.86
N GLU A 153 12.59 -7.37 -14.09
CA GLU A 153 13.69 -8.32 -14.16
C GLU A 153 13.92 -9.06 -12.84
N PHE A 154 13.58 -8.43 -11.72
CA PHE A 154 13.68 -9.07 -10.40
C PHE A 154 12.52 -10.06 -10.19
N ARG A 155 11.31 -9.71 -10.65
CA ARG A 155 10.13 -10.57 -10.51
C ARG A 155 10.35 -11.97 -11.09
N ALA A 156 11.12 -12.07 -12.16
CA ALA A 156 11.46 -13.35 -12.77
C ALA A 156 12.40 -14.22 -11.92
N LYS A 157 13.00 -13.63 -10.88
CA LYS A 157 14.02 -14.29 -10.03
C LYS A 157 13.52 -14.69 -8.64
N THR A 158 12.27 -14.39 -8.31
CA THR A 158 11.74 -14.56 -6.93
C THR A 158 11.75 -16.02 -6.45
N ARG A 159 11.92 -16.99 -7.36
CA ARG A 159 12.00 -18.41 -7.00
C ARG A 159 13.42 -18.85 -6.59
N LEU A 160 14.42 -17.99 -6.78
CA LEU A 160 15.83 -18.31 -6.50
C LEU A 160 16.22 -17.83 -5.10
N ASP A 161 17.05 -18.61 -4.42
CA ASP A 161 17.67 -18.14 -3.19
C ASP A 161 18.73 -17.09 -3.54
N MET A 162 18.72 -15.98 -2.82
CA MET A 162 19.63 -14.85 -3.05
C MET A 162 20.11 -14.30 -1.71
N THR A 163 21.36 -13.85 -1.68
CA THR A 163 21.88 -13.12 -0.50
C THR A 163 21.38 -11.67 -0.53
N PRO A 164 21.39 -10.98 0.63
CA PRO A 164 21.03 -9.56 0.63
C PRO A 164 21.87 -8.74 -0.36
N GLU A 165 23.17 -9.02 -0.47
CA GLU A 165 24.08 -8.31 -1.39
C GLU A 165 23.63 -8.50 -2.85
N GLU A 166 23.29 -9.74 -3.23
CA GLU A 166 22.79 -10.03 -4.57
C GLU A 166 21.51 -9.26 -4.88
N ILE A 167 20.62 -9.12 -3.90
CA ILE A 167 19.38 -8.34 -4.10
C ILE A 167 19.71 -6.84 -4.17
N ILE A 168 20.61 -6.33 -3.32
CA ILE A 168 21.04 -4.93 -3.34
C ILE A 168 21.58 -4.55 -4.72
N ASP A 169 22.31 -5.44 -5.37
CA ASP A 169 22.90 -5.18 -6.70
C ASP A 169 21.86 -4.89 -7.79
N TYR A 170 20.61 -5.36 -7.62
CA TYR A 170 19.54 -5.06 -8.58
C TYR A 170 19.10 -3.59 -8.55
N PHE A 171 19.18 -2.92 -7.41
CA PHE A 171 18.65 -1.56 -7.29
C PHE A 171 19.68 -0.50 -6.90
N LYS A 172 20.82 -0.90 -6.34
CA LYS A 172 21.84 0.02 -5.81
C LYS A 172 22.23 1.15 -6.78
N ASN A 173 22.41 0.81 -8.05
CA ASN A 173 22.90 1.75 -9.06
C ASN A 173 21.80 2.42 -9.88
N LEU A 174 20.53 2.16 -9.56
CA LEU A 174 19.41 2.82 -10.22
C LEU A 174 19.24 4.25 -9.66
N PRO A 175 18.77 5.20 -10.48
CA PRO A 175 18.51 6.54 -9.98
C PRO A 175 17.41 6.55 -8.91
N LEU A 176 17.50 7.49 -7.97
CA LEU A 176 16.42 7.70 -7.00
C LEU A 176 15.17 8.19 -7.74
N GLU A 177 14.00 7.71 -7.32
CA GLU A 177 12.72 8.15 -7.88
C GLU A 177 12.40 9.61 -7.52
N PHE A 178 12.96 10.10 -6.40
CA PHE A 178 12.83 11.47 -5.90
C PHE A 178 13.93 11.72 -4.85
N ASN A 179 14.14 12.97 -4.48
CA ASN A 179 15.14 13.31 -3.47
C ASN A 179 14.68 12.90 -2.05
N PRO A 180 15.61 12.49 -1.17
CA PRO A 180 15.23 12.11 0.20
C PRO A 180 14.36 13.19 0.87
N ASN A 181 13.29 12.76 1.52
CA ASN A 181 12.29 13.60 2.19
C ASN A 181 11.40 14.44 1.26
N GLU A 182 11.51 14.26 -0.06
CA GLU A 182 10.64 14.97 -1.02
C GLU A 182 9.24 14.34 -1.10
N LYS A 183 9.20 13.00 -1.10
CA LYS A 183 7.95 12.22 -1.23
C LYS A 183 7.98 10.99 -0.33
N TYR A 184 6.83 10.40 -0.15
CA TYR A 184 6.64 9.07 0.44
C TYR A 184 6.45 8.07 -0.70
N ALA A 185 7.24 7.00 -0.69
CA ALA A 185 7.03 5.85 -1.57
C ALA A 185 7.48 4.58 -0.85
N TYR A 186 6.53 3.70 -0.55
CA TYR A 186 6.79 2.45 0.14
C TYR A 186 7.86 1.65 -0.59
N SER A 187 8.94 1.28 0.11
CA SER A 187 10.09 0.62 -0.52
C SER A 187 10.56 -0.57 0.31
N ASN A 188 10.46 -1.77 -0.26
CA ASN A 188 11.04 -2.97 0.33
C ASN A 188 12.58 -2.90 0.34
N SER A 189 13.17 -2.20 -0.64
CA SER A 189 14.63 -1.99 -0.69
C SER A 189 15.16 -1.30 0.56
N GLY A 190 14.42 -0.30 1.08
CA GLY A 190 14.80 0.38 2.32
C GLY A 190 14.93 -0.59 3.49
N TYR A 191 13.95 -1.48 3.64
CA TYR A 191 13.95 -2.43 4.75
C TYR A 191 14.94 -3.58 4.55
N LEU A 192 15.21 -3.95 3.30
CA LEU A 192 16.29 -4.89 2.98
C LEU A 192 17.64 -4.30 3.42
N LEU A 193 17.91 -3.02 3.11
CA LEU A 193 19.13 -2.33 3.56
C LEU A 193 19.21 -2.26 5.08
N LEU A 194 18.09 -2.01 5.78
CA LEU A 194 18.07 -2.00 7.26
C LEU A 194 18.45 -3.37 7.82
N GLY A 195 17.95 -4.47 7.24
CA GLY A 195 18.33 -5.82 7.64
C GLY A 195 19.83 -6.07 7.46
N TYR A 196 20.37 -5.65 6.33
CA TYR A 196 21.80 -5.75 6.04
C TYR A 196 22.65 -4.98 7.07
N ILE A 197 22.20 -3.79 7.46
CA ILE A 197 22.87 -2.96 8.47
C ILE A 197 22.81 -3.64 9.86
N ILE A 198 21.68 -4.28 10.19
CA ILE A 198 21.55 -5.04 11.44
C ILE A 198 22.62 -6.14 11.49
N GLU A 199 22.83 -6.87 10.38
CA GLU A 199 23.85 -7.93 10.32
C GLU A 199 25.26 -7.36 10.53
N GLN A 200 25.59 -6.27 9.85
CA GLN A 200 26.91 -5.63 9.97
C GLN A 200 27.19 -5.17 11.41
N LEU A 201 26.22 -4.60 12.09
CA LEU A 201 26.42 -4.02 13.44
C LEU A 201 26.36 -5.06 14.55
N SER A 202 25.60 -6.14 14.33
CA SER A 202 25.44 -7.19 15.35
C SER A 202 26.45 -8.33 15.19
N GLY A 203 26.95 -8.56 13.97
CA GLY A 203 27.76 -9.74 13.65
C GLY A 203 26.94 -11.03 13.57
N MET A 204 25.62 -10.93 13.51
CA MET A 204 24.68 -12.06 13.45
C MET A 204 23.90 -11.98 12.13
N SER A 205 23.43 -13.12 11.62
CA SER A 205 22.45 -13.07 10.53
C SER A 205 21.19 -12.35 11.01
N TYR A 206 20.45 -11.74 10.10
CA TYR A 206 19.18 -11.07 10.44
C TYR A 206 18.25 -12.04 11.19
N GLY A 207 18.10 -13.25 10.67
CA GLY A 207 17.24 -14.27 11.30
C GLY A 207 17.68 -14.59 12.73
N ASP A 208 18.99 -14.75 12.95
CA ASP A 208 19.54 -15.03 14.29
C ASP A 208 19.34 -13.82 15.21
N PHE A 209 19.53 -12.63 14.72
CA PHE A 209 19.29 -11.41 15.52
C PHE A 209 17.83 -11.36 15.97
N ILE A 210 16.92 -11.52 15.09
CA ILE A 210 15.49 -11.53 15.43
C ILE A 210 15.13 -12.67 16.37
N UNK A 211 15.72 -13.79 16.12
CA UNK A 211 15.47 -14.89 17.00
C UNK A 211 16.02 -14.68 18.38
N UNK A 212 17.28 -14.12 18.48
CA UNK A 212 17.92 -14.10 19.71
C UNK A 212 17.58 -12.92 20.50
N UNK A 213 17.47 -11.73 19.85
CA UNK A 213 17.23 -10.49 20.40
C UNK A 213 15.79 -10.22 20.60
N ILE A 214 14.82 -10.86 19.88
CA ILE A 214 13.39 -10.50 20.06
C ILE A 214 12.56 -11.71 20.49
N PHE A 215 12.47 -12.73 19.62
CA PHE A 215 11.54 -13.85 19.88
C PHE A 215 11.81 -14.54 21.22
N ASP A 216 13.06 -14.89 21.48
CA ASP A 216 13.43 -15.61 22.72
C ASP A 216 13.15 -14.76 23.97
N LYS A 217 13.46 -13.46 23.90
CA LYS A 217 13.23 -12.54 25.01
C LYS A 217 11.74 -12.39 25.35
N LEU A 218 10.90 -12.43 24.32
CA LEU A 218 9.45 -12.24 24.48
C LEU A 218 8.72 -13.56 24.70
N GLY A 219 9.39 -14.70 24.56
CA GLY A 219 8.75 -16.01 24.64
C GLY A 219 7.90 -16.35 23.42
N MET A 220 8.20 -15.78 22.26
CA MET A 220 7.52 -16.02 20.99
C MET A 220 8.01 -17.34 20.37
N LYS A 221 7.57 -18.46 20.93
CA LYS A 221 8.11 -19.80 20.64
C LYS A 221 7.67 -20.37 19.28
N ASN A 222 6.68 -19.76 18.67
CA ASN A 222 6.11 -20.20 17.39
C ASN A 222 6.32 -19.15 16.30
N SER A 223 7.39 -18.33 16.45
CA SER A 223 7.77 -17.31 15.48
C SER A 223 9.13 -17.65 14.89
N TYR A 224 9.29 -17.45 13.60
CA TYR A 224 10.46 -17.92 12.86
C TYR A 224 10.85 -16.93 11.76
N TYR A 225 12.14 -16.87 11.46
CA TYR A 225 12.60 -16.40 10.15
C TYR A 225 12.40 -17.55 9.17
N ALA A 226 11.76 -17.28 8.04
CA ALA A 226 11.39 -18.32 7.06
C ALA A 226 12.64 -18.98 6.47
N ASP A 227 12.59 -20.32 6.38
CA ASP A 227 13.71 -21.16 5.93
C ASP A 227 13.11 -22.38 5.23
N ASN A 228 13.68 -22.75 4.11
CA ASN A 228 13.25 -23.92 3.32
C ASN A 228 13.61 -25.25 3.97
N PHE A 229 14.58 -25.26 4.88
CA PHE A 229 15.08 -26.50 5.48
C PHE A 229 14.44 -26.81 6.82
N ARG A 230 13.94 -25.78 7.51
CA ARG A 230 13.37 -25.93 8.85
C ARG A 230 11.97 -26.50 8.79
N ILE A 231 11.73 -27.56 9.59
CA ILE A 231 10.37 -28.07 9.81
C ILE A 231 9.69 -27.15 10.83
N VAL A 232 8.66 -26.44 10.39
CA VAL A 232 7.84 -25.57 11.23
C VAL A 232 6.52 -26.28 11.48
N LEU A 233 6.33 -26.71 12.74
CA LEU A 233 5.08 -27.41 13.13
C LEU A 233 3.89 -26.47 12.96
N ASN A 234 2.76 -27.03 12.54
CA ASN A 234 1.50 -26.30 12.35
C ASN A 234 1.56 -25.21 11.25
N ARG A 235 2.55 -25.26 10.36
CA ARG A 235 2.67 -24.28 9.26
C ARG A 235 1.53 -24.49 8.25
N ALA A 236 0.77 -23.42 7.98
CA ALA A 236 -0.31 -23.44 6.98
C ALA A 236 0.25 -23.37 5.56
N THR A 237 -0.46 -23.94 4.61
CA THR A 237 -0.17 -23.86 3.16
C THR A 237 -0.85 -22.61 2.59
N GLY A 238 -0.14 -21.86 1.74
CA GLY A 238 -0.67 -20.64 1.14
C GLY A 238 -1.42 -20.89 -0.17
N TYR A 239 -2.51 -20.17 -0.36
CA TYR A 239 -3.38 -20.27 -1.54
C TYR A 239 -3.66 -18.91 -2.14
N GLN A 240 -3.95 -18.89 -3.44
CA GLN A 240 -4.40 -17.69 -4.14
C GLN A 240 -5.76 -17.96 -4.81
N LEU A 241 -6.52 -16.91 -5.02
CA LEU A 241 -7.79 -17.00 -5.75
C LEU A 241 -7.55 -16.51 -7.19
N TYR A 242 -7.72 -17.39 -8.16
CA TYR A 242 -7.54 -17.05 -9.58
C TYR A 242 -8.76 -17.51 -10.38
N GLU A 243 -9.41 -16.57 -11.06
CA GLU A 243 -10.62 -16.82 -11.85
C GLU A 243 -11.70 -17.59 -11.09
N GLY A 244 -11.84 -17.27 -9.78
CA GLY A 244 -12.85 -17.91 -8.93
C GLY A 244 -12.48 -19.28 -8.37
N ASN A 245 -11.25 -19.74 -8.62
CA ASN A 245 -10.78 -21.05 -8.13
C ASN A 245 -9.60 -20.84 -7.16
N TYR A 246 -9.53 -21.69 -6.14
CA TYR A 246 -8.37 -21.72 -5.25
C TYR A 246 -7.24 -22.50 -5.92
N GLU A 247 -6.06 -21.91 -5.91
CA GLU A 247 -4.83 -22.52 -6.43
C GLU A 247 -3.75 -22.43 -5.38
N ASN A 248 -2.77 -23.34 -5.44
CA ASN A 248 -1.56 -23.21 -4.63
C ASN A 248 -0.84 -21.91 -5.01
N ALA A 249 -0.42 -21.15 -4.01
CA ALA A 249 0.31 -19.91 -4.23
C ALA A 249 1.62 -20.16 -4.98
N GLU A 250 2.01 -19.23 -5.83
CA GLU A 250 3.32 -19.31 -6.50
C GLU A 250 4.43 -19.33 -5.46
N TYR A 251 5.40 -20.22 -5.66
CA TYR A 251 6.55 -20.31 -4.77
C TYR A 251 7.42 -19.04 -4.87
N MET A 252 7.77 -18.50 -3.73
CA MET A 252 8.76 -17.45 -3.59
C MET A 252 9.81 -17.91 -2.57
N SER A 253 11.09 -17.76 -2.89
CA SER A 253 12.14 -18.08 -1.92
C SER A 253 12.01 -17.19 -0.67
N PRO A 254 12.10 -17.75 0.54
CA PRO A 254 12.05 -16.93 1.75
C PRO A 254 13.21 -15.96 1.89
N THR A 255 14.29 -16.13 1.13
CA THR A 255 15.41 -15.18 1.14
C THR A 255 15.05 -13.85 0.48
N ILE A 256 14.05 -13.85 -0.41
CA ILE A 256 13.68 -12.67 -1.20
C ILE A 256 13.08 -11.54 -0.35
N PRO A 257 12.05 -11.78 0.51
CA PRO A 257 11.52 -10.69 1.32
C PRO A 257 12.45 -10.26 2.46
N TYR A 258 13.30 -11.18 2.95
CA TYR A 258 14.34 -10.92 3.95
C TYR A 258 13.77 -10.05 5.10
N ALA A 259 14.46 -8.96 5.47
CA ALA A 259 14.05 -8.06 6.56
C ALA A 259 12.82 -7.20 6.23
N ALA A 260 12.32 -7.27 4.98
CA ALA A 260 11.10 -6.59 4.58
C ALA A 260 9.85 -7.48 4.71
N GLY A 261 10.02 -8.84 4.84
CA GLY A 261 8.82 -9.68 4.78
C GLY A 261 8.95 -11.16 5.10
N SER A 262 10.05 -11.66 5.69
CA SER A 262 10.28 -13.11 5.80
C SER A 262 9.93 -13.75 7.14
N LEU A 263 9.21 -13.06 8.03
CA LEU A 263 8.86 -13.66 9.32
C LEU A 263 7.55 -14.46 9.25
N LEU A 264 7.51 -15.54 10.05
CA LEU A 264 6.30 -16.33 10.28
C LEU A 264 5.96 -16.23 11.76
N SER A 265 4.66 -16.31 12.09
CA SER A 265 4.24 -16.26 13.49
C SER A 265 2.83 -16.86 13.65
N THR A 266 2.37 -16.88 14.90
CA THR A 266 1.00 -17.20 15.31
C THR A 266 0.33 -15.94 15.87
N ILE A 267 -0.99 -15.95 15.94
CA ILE A 267 -1.73 -14.83 16.58
C ILE A 267 -1.35 -14.67 18.07
N ASP A 268 -1.03 -15.78 18.76
CA ASP A 268 -0.60 -15.72 20.17
C ASP A 268 0.74 -14.99 20.31
N ASP A 269 1.71 -15.33 19.47
CA ASP A 269 3.03 -14.69 19.51
C ASP A 269 2.92 -13.21 19.11
N MET A 270 2.04 -12.88 18.14
CA MET A 270 1.81 -11.48 17.77
C MET A 270 1.14 -10.68 18.91
N PHE A 271 0.33 -11.33 19.74
CA PHE A 271 -0.18 -10.69 20.97
C PHE A 271 0.98 -10.37 21.93
N LEU A 272 1.93 -11.30 22.13
CA LEU A 272 3.12 -11.05 22.96
C LEU A 272 3.95 -9.90 22.39
N TRP A 273 4.10 -9.85 21.06
CA TRP A 273 4.81 -8.78 20.36
C TRP A 273 4.17 -7.41 20.63
N ASN A 274 2.86 -7.30 20.37
CA ASN A 274 2.14 -6.04 20.58
C ASN A 274 2.25 -5.57 22.04
N LYS A 275 2.03 -6.49 22.96
CA LYS A 275 2.13 -6.21 24.41
C LYS A 275 3.52 -5.68 24.76
N ALA A 276 4.59 -6.32 24.25
CA ALA A 276 5.98 -5.91 24.56
C ALA A 276 6.32 -4.51 24.03
N ILE A 277 5.79 -4.15 22.86
CA ILE A 277 6.01 -2.81 22.30
C ILE A 277 5.29 -1.76 23.16
N HIS A 278 4.05 -2.02 23.54
CA HIS A 278 3.23 -0.98 24.19
C HIS A 278 3.46 -0.87 25.71
N ASN A 279 4.06 -1.90 26.34
CA ASN A 279 4.49 -1.81 27.75
C ASN A 279 5.99 -1.49 27.90
N ASN A 280 6.66 -1.17 26.81
CA ASN A 280 8.08 -0.77 26.78
C ASN A 280 9.04 -1.86 27.30
N SER A 281 8.70 -3.15 27.11
CA SER A 281 9.54 -4.28 27.55
C SER A 281 10.76 -4.46 26.66
N LEU A 282 10.74 -3.95 25.44
CA LEU A 282 11.78 -4.21 24.44
C LEU A 282 12.52 -2.94 24.01
N ILE A 283 11.81 -1.85 23.87
CA ILE A 283 12.37 -0.50 23.56
C ILE A 283 11.77 0.51 24.52
N SER A 284 12.46 1.63 24.69
CA SER A 284 12.02 2.71 25.58
C SER A 284 10.78 3.42 25.05
N GLU A 285 10.10 4.15 25.94
CA GLU A 285 8.97 5.02 25.58
C GLU A 285 9.36 6.00 24.47
N SER A 286 10.57 6.58 24.55
CA SER A 286 11.02 7.53 23.52
C SER A 286 11.22 6.86 22.16
N SER A 287 11.74 5.64 22.12
CA SER A 287 11.90 4.89 20.86
C SER A 287 10.53 4.48 20.28
N LYS A 288 9.62 4.05 21.16
CA LYS A 288 8.24 3.74 20.74
C LYS A 288 7.57 4.98 20.14
N LEU A 289 7.74 6.14 20.78
CA LEU A 289 7.18 7.40 20.28
C LEU A 289 7.74 7.73 18.88
N LEU A 290 9.05 7.57 18.68
CA LEU A 290 9.67 7.76 17.35
C LEU A 290 9.03 6.84 16.31
N ALA A 291 8.79 5.57 16.65
CA ALA A 291 8.22 4.59 15.73
C ALA A 291 6.76 4.89 15.37
N SER A 292 6.03 5.54 16.28
CA SER A 292 4.60 5.83 16.12
C SER A 292 4.29 7.30 15.79
N THR A 293 5.32 8.12 15.52
CA THR A 293 5.13 9.52 15.14
C THR A 293 5.01 9.66 13.62
N ASN A 294 4.03 10.42 13.20
CA ASN A 294 3.83 10.74 11.79
C ASN A 294 4.99 11.60 11.28
N HIS A 295 5.56 11.22 10.16
CA HIS A 295 6.64 12.00 9.55
C HIS A 295 6.06 13.05 8.60
N THR A 296 6.65 14.25 8.61
CA THR A 296 6.26 15.37 7.75
C THR A 296 7.33 15.57 6.67
N LEU A 297 6.90 15.54 5.42
CA LEU A 297 7.74 15.77 4.25
C LEU A 297 8.18 17.24 4.13
N SER A 298 9.18 17.50 3.31
CA SER A 298 9.69 18.87 3.04
C SER A 298 8.60 19.85 2.55
N ASN A 299 7.53 19.35 1.94
CA ASN A 299 6.39 20.16 1.48
C ASN A 299 5.30 20.34 2.56
N GLY A 300 5.50 19.86 3.77
CA GLY A 300 4.55 19.97 4.88
C GLY A 300 3.46 18.89 4.93
N LYS A 301 3.43 17.96 3.99
CA LYS A 301 2.45 16.85 3.99
C LYS A 301 2.92 15.73 4.90
N ASN A 302 1.99 15.12 5.59
CA ASN A 302 2.27 13.93 6.43
C ASN A 302 2.34 12.67 5.57
N THR A 303 3.22 11.74 5.96
CA THR A 303 3.35 10.43 5.28
C THR A 303 2.33 9.41 5.79
N ASN A 304 1.77 9.62 6.96
CA ASN A 304 0.92 8.68 7.70
C ASN A 304 1.63 7.35 7.94
N TYR A 305 2.95 7.42 8.14
CA TYR A 305 3.80 6.26 8.40
C TYR A 305 4.93 6.66 9.36
N GLY A 306 5.11 5.84 10.39
CA GLY A 306 6.23 5.95 11.32
C GLY A 306 7.37 5.01 10.91
N TYR A 307 7.84 4.17 11.83
CA TYR A 307 8.88 3.17 11.56
C TYR A 307 8.27 1.77 11.70
N GLY A 308 7.73 1.24 10.60
CA GLY A 308 7.06 -0.05 10.59
C GLY A 308 5.60 -0.02 11.03
N TRP A 309 5.04 1.17 11.22
CA TRP A 309 3.62 1.34 11.54
C TRP A 309 2.99 2.40 10.64
N THR A 310 1.89 2.05 10.03
CA THR A 310 0.96 3.00 9.40
C THR A 310 0.17 3.68 10.52
N ILE A 311 -0.03 4.99 10.38
CA ILE A 311 -0.82 5.81 11.30
C ILE A 311 -2.10 6.16 10.56
N ASP A 312 -3.23 5.66 11.04
CA ASP A 312 -4.49 5.84 10.35
C ASP A 312 -5.62 6.05 11.36
N GLU A 313 -6.87 5.94 10.94
CA GLU A 313 -8.03 6.04 11.84
C GLU A 313 -9.15 5.08 11.42
N ILE A 314 -9.91 4.62 12.39
CA ILE A 314 -11.17 3.91 12.15
C ILE A 314 -12.23 4.68 12.93
N ALA A 315 -13.26 5.15 12.22
CA ALA A 315 -14.37 5.92 12.82
C ALA A 315 -13.87 7.15 13.61
N GLY A 316 -12.78 7.77 13.15
CA GLY A 316 -12.17 8.94 13.79
C GLY A 316 -11.26 8.63 14.98
N ILE A 317 -10.98 7.35 15.22
CA ILE A 317 -10.11 6.91 16.33
C ILE A 317 -8.77 6.47 15.72
N THR A 318 -7.68 7.06 16.20
CA THR A 318 -6.32 6.78 15.70
C THR A 318 -5.96 5.30 15.87
N THR A 319 -5.39 4.73 14.82
CA THR A 319 -4.84 3.37 14.82
C THR A 319 -3.35 3.40 14.50
N LEU A 320 -2.62 2.46 15.07
CA LEU A 320 -1.24 2.11 14.71
C LEU A 320 -1.30 0.69 14.13
N GLU A 321 -0.94 0.53 12.87
CA GLU A 321 -1.23 -0.75 12.21
C GLU A 321 -0.18 -1.10 11.16
N HIS A 322 -0.20 -2.32 10.70
CA HIS A 322 0.49 -2.70 9.48
C HIS A 322 -0.20 -3.90 8.85
N THR A 323 -0.22 -3.92 7.54
CA THR A 323 -0.69 -5.06 6.76
C THR A 323 0.49 -5.85 6.22
N GLY A 324 0.23 -7.07 5.80
CA GLY A 324 1.22 -7.89 5.12
C GLY A 324 0.58 -8.61 3.94
N GLY A 325 1.27 -8.67 2.82
CA GLY A 325 0.87 -9.45 1.66
C GLY A 325 2.08 -10.12 1.04
N ILE A 326 1.97 -11.42 0.80
CA ILE A 326 2.97 -12.23 0.10
C ILE A 326 2.25 -13.41 -0.52
N ASN A 327 2.83 -14.02 -1.54
CA ASN A 327 2.19 -15.11 -2.28
C ASN A 327 1.45 -16.09 -1.32
N GLY A 328 0.13 -16.13 -1.40
CA GLY A 328 -0.72 -17.04 -0.66
C GLY A 328 -1.05 -16.64 0.78
N PHE A 329 -0.61 -15.47 1.24
CA PHE A 329 -0.85 -15.05 2.64
C PHE A 329 -1.11 -13.57 2.73
N THR A 330 -2.12 -13.19 3.53
CA THR A 330 -2.30 -11.79 3.93
C THR A 330 -2.41 -11.71 5.46
N ALA A 331 -2.08 -10.54 5.99
CA ALA A 331 -2.04 -10.29 7.44
C ALA A 331 -2.46 -8.85 7.73
N SER A 332 -3.06 -8.63 8.90
CA SER A 332 -3.42 -7.29 9.36
C SER A 332 -3.36 -7.23 10.88
N GLY A 333 -2.50 -6.37 11.41
CA GLY A 333 -2.45 -6.06 12.84
C GLY A 333 -2.86 -4.61 13.07
N ILE A 334 -3.85 -4.37 13.92
CA ILE A 334 -4.38 -3.04 14.25
C ILE A 334 -4.34 -2.85 15.77
N TYR A 335 -3.70 -1.77 16.22
CA TYR A 335 -3.68 -1.37 17.63
C TYR A 335 -4.33 -0.01 17.78
N ILE A 336 -5.20 0.13 18.77
CA ILE A 336 -5.85 1.40 19.14
C ILE A 336 -5.25 1.85 20.48
N PRO A 337 -4.36 2.87 20.48
CA PRO A 337 -3.72 3.32 21.72
C PRO A 337 -4.72 3.80 22.77
N SER A 338 -5.73 4.59 22.38
CA SER A 338 -6.72 5.17 23.30
C SER A 338 -7.65 4.14 23.94
N GLY A 339 -7.71 2.91 23.41
CA GLY A 339 -8.52 1.81 23.94
C GLY A 339 -7.69 0.64 24.45
N ASN A 340 -6.37 0.70 24.30
CA ASN A 340 -5.45 -0.43 24.53
C ASN A 340 -6.03 -1.73 23.96
N LEU A 341 -6.46 -1.64 22.68
CA LEU A 341 -7.10 -2.73 21.95
C LEU A 341 -6.18 -3.18 20.83
N TYR A 342 -5.95 -4.47 20.72
CA TYR A 342 -5.18 -5.08 19.63
C TYR A 342 -6.01 -6.12 18.91
N SER A 343 -6.00 -6.07 17.60
CA SER A 343 -6.65 -7.08 16.75
C SER A 343 -5.65 -7.54 15.69
N ILE A 344 -5.48 -8.85 15.56
CA ILE A 344 -4.57 -9.45 14.56
C ILE A 344 -5.33 -10.53 13.80
N VAL A 345 -5.22 -10.47 12.46
CA VAL A 345 -5.79 -11.46 11.54
C VAL A 345 -4.65 -11.95 10.64
N LEU A 346 -4.46 -13.27 10.60
CA LEU A 346 -3.50 -13.90 9.69
C LEU A 346 -4.28 -14.89 8.82
N THR A 347 -4.06 -14.86 7.49
CA THR A 347 -4.78 -15.76 6.56
C THR A 347 -3.81 -16.43 5.61
N ASN A 348 -4.15 -17.64 5.18
CA ASN A 348 -3.41 -18.36 4.14
C ASN A 348 -4.10 -18.23 2.77
N LEU A 349 -4.67 -17.04 2.52
CA LEU A 349 -5.35 -16.73 1.25
C LEU A 349 -4.89 -15.36 0.74
N ASP A 350 -4.51 -15.33 -0.54
CA ASP A 350 -4.32 -14.09 -1.32
C ASP A 350 -5.44 -14.05 -2.36
N ASP A 351 -6.50 -13.31 -2.05
CA ASP A 351 -7.72 -13.19 -2.88
C ASP A 351 -7.88 -11.77 -3.45
N GLY A 352 -6.91 -10.90 -3.24
CA GLY A 352 -6.99 -9.49 -3.64
C GLY A 352 -7.84 -8.62 -2.70
N ILE A 353 -8.53 -9.23 -1.72
CA ILE A 353 -9.30 -8.51 -0.69
C ILE A 353 -8.43 -8.32 0.56
N GLY A 354 -7.85 -9.42 1.02
CA GLY A 354 -6.88 -9.43 2.11
C GLY A 354 -7.48 -9.38 3.52
N ALA A 355 -6.64 -9.65 4.50
CA ALA A 355 -7.01 -9.67 5.92
C ALA A 355 -7.46 -8.31 6.45
N GLU A 356 -6.99 -7.23 5.83
CA GLU A 356 -7.19 -5.86 6.33
C GLU A 356 -8.65 -5.49 6.47
N ILE A 357 -9.45 -5.68 5.42
CA ILE A 357 -10.86 -5.26 5.44
C ILE A 357 -11.65 -6.01 6.53
N HIS A 358 -11.34 -7.29 6.73
CA HIS A 358 -12.00 -8.07 7.78
C HIS A 358 -11.60 -7.57 9.17
N ASN A 359 -10.33 -7.23 9.35
CA ASN A 359 -9.84 -6.69 10.63
C ASN A 359 -10.44 -5.31 10.90
N ILE A 360 -10.56 -4.45 9.88
CA ILE A 360 -11.24 -3.15 9.99
C ILE A 360 -12.71 -3.35 10.41
N LYS A 361 -13.41 -4.33 9.82
CA LYS A 361 -14.80 -4.66 10.21
C LYS A 361 -14.88 -5.05 11.68
N VAL A 362 -13.94 -5.89 12.14
CA VAL A 362 -13.84 -6.28 13.56
C VAL A 362 -13.67 -5.06 14.45
N VAL A 363 -12.66 -4.23 14.17
CA VAL A 363 -12.34 -3.07 15.01
C VAL A 363 -13.52 -2.08 15.00
N SER A 364 -14.15 -1.85 13.84
CA SER A 364 -15.33 -0.99 13.74
C SER A 364 -16.48 -1.49 14.62
N THR A 365 -16.70 -2.82 14.63
CA THR A 365 -17.73 -3.46 15.48
C THR A 365 -17.40 -3.23 16.96
N LEU A 366 -16.14 -3.42 17.35
CA LEU A 366 -15.68 -3.21 18.73
C LEU A 366 -15.77 -1.74 19.16
N LEU A 367 -15.69 -0.81 18.21
CA LEU A 367 -15.87 0.62 18.48
C LEU A 367 -17.36 1.03 18.54
N GLY A 368 -18.28 0.06 18.38
CA GLY A 368 -19.73 0.34 18.36
C GLY A 368 -20.20 1.03 17.08
N LYS A 369 -19.38 0.99 16.02
CA LYS A 369 -19.67 1.60 14.72
C LYS A 369 -19.43 0.57 13.60
N PRO A 370 -20.18 -0.55 13.64
CA PRO A 370 -19.90 -1.63 12.67
C PRO A 370 -20.02 -1.12 11.24
N LEU A 371 -19.07 -1.55 10.43
CA LEU A 371 -19.16 -1.40 8.98
C LEU A 371 -20.19 -2.41 8.50
N THR A 372 -21.42 -1.99 8.50
CA THR A 372 -22.46 -2.73 7.78
C THR A 372 -22.28 -2.40 6.30
N ASP A 373 -22.61 -3.34 5.44
CA ASP A 373 -22.83 -3.04 4.04
C ASP A 373 -23.87 -1.93 4.03
N LYS A 374 -23.44 -0.71 3.79
CA LYS A 374 -24.31 0.45 3.79
C LYS A 374 -25.40 0.20 2.78
N ALA A 375 -26.65 0.10 3.25
CA ALA A 375 -27.77 -0.16 2.37
C ALA A 375 -27.81 0.93 1.29
N ALA A 376 -27.66 0.51 0.04
CA ALA A 376 -27.68 1.45 -1.08
C ALA A 376 -29.01 2.20 -1.10
N VAL A 377 -28.94 3.51 -1.06
CA VAL A 377 -30.12 4.36 -1.18
C VAL A 377 -30.51 4.42 -2.66
N LYS A 378 -31.80 4.27 -2.96
CA LYS A 378 -32.27 4.42 -4.34
C LYS A 378 -32.27 5.91 -4.72
N ILE A 379 -31.50 6.24 -5.74
CA ILE A 379 -31.37 7.60 -6.26
C ILE A 379 -31.81 7.59 -7.71
N SER A 380 -32.53 8.63 -8.12
CA SER A 380 -33.01 8.72 -9.51
C SER A 380 -31.82 8.93 -10.45
N GLU A 381 -31.94 8.43 -11.67
CA GLU A 381 -30.95 8.66 -12.73
C GLU A 381 -30.59 10.14 -12.87
N LYS A 382 -31.61 11.02 -12.83
CA LYS A 382 -31.41 12.47 -12.92
C LYS A 382 -30.47 13.01 -11.85
N GLU A 383 -30.58 12.49 -10.61
CA GLU A 383 -29.71 12.92 -9.49
C GLU A 383 -28.30 12.33 -9.64
N LEU A 384 -28.20 11.05 -10.05
CA LEU A 384 -26.91 10.41 -10.28
C LEU A 384 -26.11 11.17 -11.36
N ARG A 385 -26.77 11.49 -12.48
CA ARG A 385 -26.11 12.16 -13.61
C ARG A 385 -25.58 13.55 -13.30
N LYS A 386 -26.01 14.18 -12.19
CA LYS A 386 -25.45 15.46 -11.72
C LYS A 386 -23.96 15.37 -11.41
N TRP A 387 -23.50 14.18 -11.02
CA TRP A 387 -22.13 13.97 -10.55
C TRP A 387 -21.20 13.42 -11.63
N VAL A 388 -21.76 13.11 -12.82
CA VAL A 388 -20.96 12.64 -13.96
C VAL A 388 -20.05 13.77 -14.45
N GLY A 389 -18.75 13.49 -14.56
CA GLY A 389 -17.77 14.48 -15.00
C GLY A 389 -16.35 14.04 -14.73
N ALA A 390 -15.41 14.91 -15.03
CA ALA A 390 -13.99 14.71 -14.74
C ALA A 390 -13.58 15.58 -13.55
N TYR A 391 -12.82 15.01 -12.65
CA TYR A 391 -12.40 15.69 -11.42
C TYR A 391 -10.89 15.59 -11.28
N GLN A 392 -10.20 16.72 -11.23
CA GLN A 392 -8.76 16.78 -11.04
C GLN A 392 -8.43 16.77 -9.55
N PHE A 393 -7.74 15.73 -9.11
CA PHE A 393 -7.14 15.61 -7.78
C PHE A 393 -5.64 15.94 -7.87
N ASP A 394 -4.98 16.13 -6.74
CA ASP A 394 -3.52 16.37 -6.69
C ASP A 394 -2.73 15.23 -7.36
N ASP A 395 -3.23 14.00 -7.23
CA ASP A 395 -2.50 12.79 -7.66
C ASP A 395 -2.91 12.28 -9.04
N ALA A 396 -4.11 12.62 -9.52
CA ALA A 396 -4.63 12.05 -10.76
C ALA A 396 -5.95 12.70 -11.18
N LEU A 397 -6.24 12.59 -12.46
CA LEU A 397 -7.56 12.86 -13.00
C LEU A 397 -8.45 11.64 -12.79
N ARG A 398 -9.68 11.85 -12.30
CA ARG A 398 -10.66 10.77 -12.12
C ARG A 398 -11.96 11.14 -12.82
N PHE A 399 -12.55 10.15 -13.47
CA PHE A 399 -13.80 10.30 -14.21
C PHE A 399 -14.92 9.61 -13.43
N ILE A 400 -16.03 10.33 -13.24
CA ILE A 400 -17.26 9.74 -12.73
C ILE A 400 -18.14 9.49 -13.94
N THR A 401 -18.42 8.23 -14.22
CA THR A 401 -19.23 7.80 -15.37
C THR A 401 -20.55 7.18 -14.89
N TYR A 402 -21.56 7.18 -15.76
CA TYR A 402 -22.85 6.54 -15.49
C TYR A 402 -23.04 5.41 -16.49
N GLU A 403 -23.26 4.22 -16.00
CA GLU A 403 -23.45 3.02 -16.81
C GLU A 403 -24.44 2.07 -16.12
N ASP A 404 -25.43 1.60 -16.87
CA ASP A 404 -26.42 0.60 -16.44
C ASP A 404 -27.11 0.90 -15.09
N GLY A 405 -27.36 2.19 -14.81
CA GLY A 405 -28.08 2.59 -13.60
C GLY A 405 -27.19 2.99 -12.44
N ASP A 406 -25.88 2.83 -12.55
CA ASP A 406 -24.91 3.08 -11.48
C ASP A 406 -23.85 4.12 -11.88
N LEU A 407 -23.23 4.73 -10.87
CA LEU A 407 -22.03 5.55 -11.08
C LEU A 407 -20.78 4.71 -10.88
N TYR A 408 -19.74 5.04 -11.62
CA TYR A 408 -18.41 4.43 -11.51
C TYR A 408 -17.35 5.52 -11.38
N SER A 409 -16.32 5.26 -10.58
CA SER A 409 -15.12 6.10 -10.52
C SER A 409 -14.01 5.42 -11.30
N VAL A 410 -13.43 6.14 -12.26
CA VAL A 410 -12.33 5.63 -13.09
C VAL A 410 -11.15 6.59 -12.96
N ARG A 411 -10.05 6.15 -12.34
CA ARG A 411 -8.81 6.91 -12.36
C ARG A 411 -8.22 6.84 -13.77
N GLU A 412 -7.69 7.94 -14.28
CA GLU A 412 -7.08 7.96 -15.62
C GLU A 412 -6.11 6.78 -15.79
N GLY A 413 -6.33 5.95 -16.80
CA GLY A 413 -5.56 4.73 -17.05
C GLY A 413 -5.87 3.56 -16.12
N GLY A 414 -6.87 3.69 -15.24
CA GLY A 414 -7.27 2.64 -14.30
C GLY A 414 -8.59 1.97 -14.69
N ARG A 415 -8.97 0.97 -13.91
CA ARG A 415 -10.24 0.25 -14.09
C ARG A 415 -11.39 1.01 -13.38
N PRO A 416 -12.64 0.81 -13.83
CA PRO A 416 -13.78 1.39 -13.14
C PRO A 416 -14.06 0.70 -11.79
N PHE A 417 -14.46 1.49 -10.80
CA PHE A 417 -14.93 1.01 -9.50
C PHE A 417 -16.35 1.52 -9.30
N LYS A 418 -17.27 0.61 -9.01
CA LYS A 418 -18.67 0.95 -8.77
C LYS A 418 -18.82 1.80 -7.51
N LEU A 419 -19.65 2.83 -7.60
CA LEU A 419 -20.00 3.70 -6.48
C LEU A 419 -21.37 3.30 -5.92
N VAL A 420 -21.41 3.00 -4.62
CA VAL A 420 -22.64 2.62 -3.90
C VAL A 420 -23.25 3.89 -3.30
N PRO A 421 -24.44 4.31 -3.72
CA PRO A 421 -25.04 5.54 -3.19
C PRO A 421 -25.45 5.37 -1.72
N LEU A 422 -24.96 6.26 -0.85
CA LEU A 422 -25.25 6.31 0.58
C LEU A 422 -26.23 7.44 0.91
N SER A 423 -26.23 8.49 0.09
CA SER A 423 -27.18 9.61 0.12
C SER A 423 -27.19 10.24 -1.29
N GLU A 424 -27.95 11.33 -1.46
CA GLU A 424 -28.02 12.04 -2.75
C GLU A 424 -26.67 12.55 -3.25
N ASN A 425 -25.70 12.75 -2.35
CA ASN A 425 -24.39 13.31 -2.69
C ASN A 425 -23.22 12.54 -2.06
N GLU A 426 -23.48 11.44 -1.35
CA GLU A 426 -22.42 10.63 -0.74
C GLU A 426 -22.47 9.22 -1.32
N PHE A 427 -21.29 8.70 -1.71
CA PHE A 427 -21.14 7.39 -2.35
C PHE A 427 -19.96 6.66 -1.70
N GLY A 428 -20.14 5.39 -1.41
CA GLY A 428 -19.10 4.49 -0.90
C GLY A 428 -18.54 3.60 -1.99
N PHE A 429 -17.47 2.91 -1.67
CA PHE A 429 -16.91 1.84 -2.49
C PHE A 429 -17.21 0.50 -1.81
N GLU A 430 -17.43 -0.53 -2.58
CA GLU A 430 -17.66 -1.89 -2.04
C GLU A 430 -16.43 -2.36 -1.23
N ASN A 431 -16.71 -2.98 -0.11
CA ASN A 431 -15.68 -3.55 0.78
C ASN A 431 -14.59 -2.53 1.15
N SER A 432 -14.98 -1.28 1.39
CA SER A 432 -14.03 -0.19 1.67
C SER A 432 -14.65 0.86 2.58
N LEU A 433 -13.82 1.54 3.36
CA LEU A 433 -14.20 2.74 4.12
C LEU A 433 -14.21 3.99 3.25
N THR A 434 -13.68 3.89 2.03
CA THR A 434 -13.55 5.03 1.12
C THR A 434 -14.93 5.57 0.74
N THR A 435 -15.06 6.90 0.76
CA THR A 435 -16.27 7.59 0.31
C THR A 435 -15.92 8.75 -0.60
N TYR A 436 -16.87 9.10 -1.45
CA TYR A 436 -16.93 10.37 -2.16
C TYR A 436 -18.12 11.18 -1.64
N THR A 437 -17.87 12.43 -1.29
CA THR A 437 -18.94 13.38 -0.96
C THR A 437 -18.91 14.49 -2.00
N PHE A 438 -19.92 14.55 -2.86
CA PHE A 438 -20.03 15.57 -3.90
C PHE A 438 -20.68 16.84 -3.35
N SER A 439 -20.24 18.01 -3.85
CA SER A 439 -20.80 19.32 -3.52
C SER A 439 -20.66 20.24 -4.73
N SER A 440 -21.41 21.39 -4.67
CA SER A 440 -21.31 22.42 -5.70
C SER A 440 -20.84 23.71 -5.06
N UNK A 441 -19.83 24.18 -5.44
CA UNK A 441 -19.31 25.43 -4.94
C UNK A 441 -19.30 26.41 -6.10
N UNK A 442 -19.59 27.54 -6.22
CA UNK A 442 -19.60 28.54 -7.17
C UNK A 442 -19.93 28.13 -8.60
N UNK A 443 -20.29 27.31 -9.07
CA UNK A 443 -20.71 26.79 -10.31
C UNK A 443 -19.89 25.63 -10.76
N UNK A 444 -18.79 25.09 -9.91
CA UNK A 444 -18.08 23.90 -10.19
C UNK A 444 -18.53 22.82 -9.30
N UNK A 445 -18.57 21.49 -9.71
CA UNK A 445 -18.75 20.38 -8.88
C UNK A 445 -17.46 20.06 -8.25
N GLN A 446 -17.48 19.67 -7.13
CA GLN A 446 -16.34 19.24 -6.32
C GLN A 446 -16.67 17.90 -5.70
N VAL A 447 -15.62 17.04 -5.50
CA VAL A 447 -15.78 15.76 -4.78
C VAL A 447 -14.70 15.66 -3.71
N LEU A 448 -15.12 15.43 -2.46
CA LEU A 448 -14.21 15.13 -1.36
C LEU A 448 -14.06 13.60 -1.32
N TYR A 449 -12.86 13.14 -1.62
CA TYR A 449 -12.43 11.75 -1.41
C TYR A 449 -12.02 11.62 0.05
N THR A 450 -12.57 10.66 0.75
CA THR A 450 -12.19 10.34 2.13
C THR A 450 -11.88 8.84 2.20
N ASP A 451 -10.68 8.52 2.63
CA ASP A 451 -10.27 7.15 2.89
C ASP A 451 -9.57 7.14 4.25
N ARG A 452 -10.37 6.92 5.29
CA ARG A 452 -9.90 6.95 6.67
C ARG A 452 -9.27 8.33 6.96
N ILE A 453 -7.98 8.40 7.36
CA ILE A 453 -7.29 9.66 7.64
C ILE A 453 -7.00 10.48 6.37
N ILE A 454 -6.96 9.84 5.20
CA ILE A 454 -6.60 10.49 3.93
C ILE A 454 -7.82 11.23 3.38
N LYS A 455 -7.65 12.52 3.10
CA LYS A 455 -8.67 13.34 2.45
C LYS A 455 -8.04 14.08 1.28
N SER A 456 -8.74 14.09 0.17
CA SER A 456 -8.28 14.77 -1.06
C SER A 456 -9.47 15.37 -1.77
N GLN A 457 -9.28 16.56 -2.34
CA GLN A 457 -10.36 17.28 -3.04
C GLN A 457 -10.16 17.18 -4.55
N GLY A 458 -11.20 16.72 -5.23
CA GLY A 458 -11.26 16.75 -6.69
C GLY A 458 -12.10 17.93 -7.15
N ILE A 459 -11.60 18.68 -8.13
CA ILE A 459 -12.29 19.83 -8.73
C ILE A 459 -12.69 19.46 -10.16
N GLU A 460 -13.95 19.70 -10.50
CA GLU A 460 -14.49 19.43 -11.84
C GLU A 460 -13.69 20.16 -12.93
N THR A 461 -13.46 19.46 -14.04
CA THR A 461 -12.76 19.99 -15.23
C THR A 461 -13.54 19.64 -16.50
N ASP A 462 -13.13 20.21 -17.63
CA ASP A 462 -13.72 19.92 -18.96
C ASP A 462 -13.06 18.70 -19.65
N GLU A 463 -12.18 17.99 -18.96
CA GLU A 463 -11.49 16.81 -19.51
C GLU A 463 -12.48 15.68 -19.81
N LYS A 464 -12.13 14.84 -20.77
CA LYS A 464 -12.97 13.70 -21.17
C LYS A 464 -12.21 12.38 -20.98
N PRO A 465 -12.91 11.31 -20.62
CA PRO A 465 -12.26 9.99 -20.57
C PRO A 465 -11.58 9.64 -21.89
N ILE A 466 -10.49 8.93 -21.82
CA ILE A 466 -9.77 8.47 -23.03
C ILE A 466 -10.72 7.75 -23.98
N ALA A 467 -11.58 6.88 -23.44
CA ALA A 467 -12.56 6.13 -24.25
C ALA A 467 -13.56 7.02 -25.02
N GLU A 468 -13.80 8.26 -24.54
CA GLU A 468 -14.73 9.21 -25.18
C GLU A 468 -14.02 10.19 -26.11
N LYS A 469 -12.68 10.20 -26.13
CA LYS A 469 -11.94 11.09 -27.06
C LYS A 469 -12.23 10.65 -28.50
N ALA A 470 -12.50 11.62 -29.35
CA ALA A 470 -12.80 11.36 -30.76
C ALA A 470 -11.55 10.83 -31.47
N ALA A 471 -11.70 9.68 -32.11
CA ALA A 471 -10.63 9.14 -32.94
C ALA A 471 -10.69 9.78 -34.33
N ILE A 472 -9.53 10.09 -34.89
CA ILE A 472 -9.40 10.52 -36.29
C ILE A 472 -9.19 9.29 -37.20
N THR A 473 -9.58 9.42 -38.46
CA THR A 473 -9.32 8.37 -39.44
C THR A 473 -8.05 8.71 -40.21
N LEU A 474 -7.09 7.79 -40.17
CA LEU A 474 -5.84 7.91 -40.91
C LEU A 474 -5.83 6.93 -42.09
N ALA A 475 -5.24 7.35 -43.19
CA ALA A 475 -5.11 6.50 -44.38
C ALA A 475 -4.20 5.29 -44.08
N PRO A 476 -4.47 4.11 -44.67
CA PRO A 476 -3.63 2.91 -44.44
C PRO A 476 -2.13 3.11 -44.72
N GLU A 477 -1.82 4.01 -45.68
CA GLU A 477 -0.44 4.35 -46.01
C GLU A 477 0.30 5.05 -44.84
N ILE A 478 -0.43 5.82 -44.02
CA ILE A 478 0.11 6.45 -42.81
C ILE A 478 0.25 5.38 -41.72
N LEU A 479 -0.79 4.57 -41.53
CA LEU A 479 -0.82 3.54 -40.49
C LEU A 479 0.31 2.51 -40.70
N SER A 480 0.60 2.15 -41.97
CA SER A 480 1.63 1.15 -42.27
C SER A 480 3.05 1.53 -41.79
N LYS A 481 3.32 2.83 -41.56
CA LYS A 481 4.62 3.30 -41.02
C LYS A 481 4.90 2.73 -39.62
N TYR A 482 3.84 2.47 -38.84
CA TYR A 482 3.93 2.09 -37.43
C TYR A 482 4.06 0.57 -37.24
N VAL A 483 3.81 -0.21 -38.27
CA VAL A 483 3.90 -1.66 -38.22
C VAL A 483 5.31 -2.09 -37.83
N GLY A 484 5.41 -3.06 -36.92
CA GLY A 484 6.69 -3.55 -36.44
C GLY A 484 6.60 -4.21 -35.08
N VAL A 485 7.75 -4.63 -34.58
CA VAL A 485 7.88 -5.23 -33.25
C VAL A 485 8.70 -4.28 -32.37
N TYR A 486 8.18 -4.00 -31.20
CA TYR A 486 8.78 -3.03 -30.27
C TYR A 486 9.05 -3.73 -28.93
N GLU A 487 10.30 -3.84 -28.56
CA GLU A 487 10.72 -4.47 -27.30
C GLU A 487 10.70 -3.43 -26.18
N LEU A 488 9.78 -3.59 -25.22
CA LEU A 488 9.67 -2.75 -24.03
C LEU A 488 10.63 -3.22 -22.94
N GLN A 489 10.83 -4.54 -22.85
CA GLN A 489 11.73 -5.18 -21.88
C GLN A 489 12.15 -6.53 -22.47
N PRO A 490 13.25 -7.11 -22.00
CA PRO A 490 13.60 -8.47 -22.43
C PRO A 490 12.42 -9.44 -22.25
N SER A 491 12.03 -10.10 -23.33
CA SER A 491 10.91 -11.05 -23.38
C SER A 491 9.51 -10.41 -23.32
N PHE A 492 9.41 -9.07 -23.38
CA PHE A 492 8.10 -8.40 -23.43
C PHE A 492 8.07 -7.43 -24.61
N GLU A 493 7.32 -7.79 -25.63
CA GLU A 493 7.24 -7.04 -26.89
C GLU A 493 5.79 -6.63 -27.17
N ILE A 494 5.62 -5.53 -27.90
CA ILE A 494 4.36 -5.16 -28.52
C ILE A 494 4.54 -5.27 -30.03
N THR A 495 3.78 -6.13 -30.67
CA THR A 495 3.71 -6.23 -32.14
C THR A 495 2.58 -5.32 -32.61
N ILE A 496 2.89 -4.39 -33.50
CA ILE A 496 1.91 -3.50 -34.14
C ILE A 496 1.67 -4.03 -35.55
N GLU A 497 0.41 -4.30 -35.87
CA GLU A 497 -0.02 -4.82 -37.18
C GLU A 497 -1.11 -3.96 -37.79
N LEU A 498 -1.18 -3.98 -39.12
CA LEU A 498 -2.30 -3.39 -39.85
C LEU A 498 -3.27 -4.52 -40.19
N GLN A 499 -4.49 -4.48 -39.63
CA GLN A 499 -5.54 -5.47 -39.88
C GLN A 499 -6.83 -4.73 -40.28
N ASN A 500 -7.35 -5.06 -41.49
CA ASN A 500 -8.60 -4.44 -42.01
C ASN A 500 -8.54 -2.90 -41.98
N ASP A 501 -7.41 -2.34 -42.42
CA ASP A 501 -7.14 -0.88 -42.47
C ASP A 501 -7.14 -0.20 -41.11
N ARG A 502 -6.89 -0.95 -40.02
CA ARG A 502 -6.74 -0.44 -38.65
C ARG A 502 -5.46 -0.98 -38.00
N LEU A 503 -4.85 -0.19 -37.17
CA LEU A 503 -3.73 -0.70 -36.36
C LEU A 503 -4.26 -1.50 -35.19
N VAL A 504 -3.59 -2.61 -34.93
CA VAL A 504 -3.82 -3.39 -33.70
C VAL A 504 -2.48 -3.60 -32.99
N ALA A 505 -2.55 -3.73 -31.67
CA ALA A 505 -1.38 -4.04 -30.83
C ALA A 505 -1.58 -5.40 -30.17
N ILE A 506 -0.50 -6.20 -30.18
CA ILE A 506 -0.46 -7.53 -29.58
C ILE A 506 0.73 -7.53 -28.61
N ALA A 507 0.47 -7.39 -27.33
CA ALA A 507 1.52 -7.50 -26.32
C ALA A 507 1.76 -8.97 -25.95
N THR A 508 2.99 -9.31 -25.58
CA THR A 508 3.37 -10.69 -25.25
C THR A 508 2.40 -11.28 -24.20
N GLY A 509 1.72 -12.37 -24.57
CA GLY A 509 0.79 -13.07 -23.68
C GLY A 509 -0.54 -12.38 -23.46
N GLN A 510 -0.86 -11.32 -24.24
CA GLN A 510 -2.10 -10.56 -24.08
C GLN A 510 -2.98 -10.67 -25.34
N PRO A 511 -4.30 -10.48 -25.19
CA PRO A 511 -5.18 -10.41 -26.37
C PRO A 511 -4.86 -9.22 -27.28
N THR A 512 -5.23 -9.34 -28.54
CA THR A 512 -5.13 -8.26 -29.53
C THR A 512 -6.08 -7.12 -29.16
N VAL A 513 -5.58 -5.88 -29.19
CA VAL A 513 -6.40 -4.67 -28.94
C VAL A 513 -6.32 -3.72 -30.15
N GLU A 514 -7.40 -2.99 -30.42
CA GLU A 514 -7.45 -2.01 -31.51
C GLU A 514 -6.84 -0.67 -31.08
N LEU A 515 -6.11 -0.02 -31.99
CA LEU A 515 -5.50 1.29 -31.79
C LEU A 515 -6.33 2.36 -32.50
N PHE A 516 -6.83 3.32 -31.73
CA PHE A 516 -7.66 4.44 -32.24
C PHE A 516 -6.79 5.70 -32.33
N ALA A 517 -6.59 6.24 -33.53
CA ALA A 517 -5.72 7.41 -33.72
C ALA A 517 -6.30 8.67 -33.05
N GLU A 518 -5.51 9.32 -32.19
CA GLU A 518 -5.81 10.61 -31.58
C GLU A 518 -5.13 11.73 -32.38
N THR A 519 -3.92 11.48 -32.82
CA THR A 519 -3.15 12.29 -33.77
C THR A 519 -2.51 11.37 -34.80
N GLU A 520 -1.69 11.91 -35.71
CA GLU A 520 -1.00 11.07 -36.68
C GLU A 520 -0.10 10.03 -36.00
N ASP A 521 0.57 10.41 -34.90
CA ASP A 521 1.59 9.60 -34.21
C ASP A 521 1.18 9.09 -32.83
N ARG A 522 -0.06 9.34 -32.40
CA ARG A 522 -0.54 8.97 -31.05
C ARG A 522 -1.87 8.23 -31.15
N PHE A 523 -1.96 7.11 -30.45
CA PHE A 523 -3.09 6.18 -30.53
C PHE A 523 -3.59 5.81 -29.14
N LEU A 524 -4.91 5.64 -29.02
CA LEU A 524 -5.60 5.22 -27.79
C LEU A 524 -5.88 3.71 -27.85
N ILE A 525 -5.72 3.04 -26.72
CA ILE A 525 -6.22 1.69 -26.48
C ILE A 525 -7.40 1.83 -25.53
N LYS A 526 -8.61 1.88 -26.10
CA LYS A 526 -9.81 2.21 -25.32
C LYS A 526 -10.12 1.15 -24.25
N GLU A 527 -9.86 -0.12 -24.56
CA GLU A 527 -10.17 -1.27 -23.73
C GLU A 527 -9.45 -1.22 -22.35
N ILE A 528 -8.25 -0.63 -22.32
CA ILE A 528 -7.44 -0.60 -21.09
C ILE A 528 -7.09 0.83 -20.65
N GLY A 529 -7.64 1.85 -21.30
CA GLY A 529 -7.39 3.26 -20.96
C GLY A 529 -5.92 3.65 -21.11
N ALA A 530 -5.25 3.17 -22.18
CA ALA A 530 -3.82 3.40 -22.39
C ALA A 530 -3.58 4.15 -23.70
N GLN A 531 -2.37 4.66 -23.87
CA GLN A 531 -1.94 5.36 -25.09
C GLN A 531 -0.62 4.78 -25.60
N ILE A 532 -0.46 4.79 -26.94
CA ILE A 532 0.80 4.53 -27.61
C ILE A 532 1.16 5.77 -28.44
N GLY A 533 2.34 6.33 -28.17
CA GLY A 533 2.92 7.39 -29.00
C GLY A 533 4.12 6.84 -29.75
N PHE A 534 4.28 7.13 -31.05
CA PHE A 534 5.40 6.66 -31.84
C PHE A 534 6.46 7.76 -31.95
N ASN A 535 7.72 7.39 -31.76
CA ASN A 535 8.84 8.32 -31.74
C ASN A 535 9.67 8.14 -33.03
N VAL A 536 10.04 9.28 -33.63
CA VAL A 536 10.82 9.30 -34.88
C VAL A 536 12.22 9.87 -34.64
N ASN A 537 13.17 9.42 -35.43
CA ASN A 537 14.51 10.04 -35.46
C ASN A 537 14.51 11.32 -36.35
N ALA A 538 15.67 11.94 -36.50
CA ALA A 538 15.84 13.17 -37.30
C ALA A 538 15.46 12.98 -38.78
N ASP A 539 15.46 11.76 -39.28
CA ASP A 539 15.11 11.42 -40.68
C ASP A 539 13.63 11.06 -40.82
N GLY A 540 12.84 11.12 -39.76
CA GLY A 540 11.41 10.78 -39.77
C GLY A 540 11.12 9.28 -39.72
N ILE A 541 12.09 8.46 -39.36
CA ILE A 541 11.95 7.00 -39.27
C ILE A 541 11.49 6.64 -37.85
N ILE A 542 10.47 5.77 -37.73
CA ILE A 542 9.96 5.29 -36.45
C ILE A 542 11.05 4.41 -35.78
N ILE A 543 11.52 4.82 -34.61
CA ILE A 543 12.60 4.12 -33.88
C ILE A 543 12.12 3.51 -32.56
N SER A 544 11.03 4.02 -31.98
CA SER A 544 10.49 3.46 -30.75
C SER A 544 9.02 3.83 -30.60
N LEU A 545 8.35 3.22 -29.64
CA LEU A 545 7.05 3.66 -29.16
C LEU A 545 7.14 3.98 -27.67
N THR A 546 6.24 4.83 -27.17
CA THR A 546 6.04 5.10 -25.76
C THR A 546 4.64 4.61 -25.39
N PHE A 547 4.58 3.59 -24.54
CA PHE A 547 3.32 3.08 -23.97
C PHE A 547 3.06 3.84 -22.67
N THR A 548 1.87 4.40 -22.52
CA THR A 548 1.48 5.18 -21.33
C THR A 548 0.19 4.61 -20.75
N GLN A 549 0.21 4.28 -19.44
CA GLN A 549 -1.00 3.82 -18.75
C GLN A 549 -0.92 4.24 -17.28
N GLY A 550 -1.99 4.87 -16.77
CA GLY A 550 -2.09 5.28 -15.37
C GLY A 550 -0.98 6.22 -14.92
N GLY A 551 -0.45 7.04 -15.83
CA GLY A 551 0.64 7.98 -15.56
C GLY A 551 2.04 7.35 -15.68
N ASN A 552 2.12 6.04 -15.81
CA ASN A 552 3.40 5.35 -16.02
C ASN A 552 3.73 5.27 -17.51
N GLN A 553 5.00 5.43 -17.85
CA GLN A 553 5.47 5.36 -19.24
C GLN A 553 6.55 4.30 -19.38
N MET A 554 6.47 3.56 -20.48
CA MET A 554 7.50 2.59 -20.88
C MET A 554 7.86 2.85 -22.34
N GLU A 555 9.15 2.95 -22.62
CA GLU A 555 9.62 3.10 -24.00
C GLU A 555 9.97 1.73 -24.58
N GLY A 556 9.43 1.44 -25.75
CA GLY A 556 9.72 0.21 -26.51
C GLY A 556 10.52 0.51 -27.76
N LYS A 557 11.74 -0.04 -27.85
CA LYS A 557 12.61 0.15 -29.03
C LYS A 557 12.13 -0.70 -30.19
N LYS A 558 12.03 -0.14 -31.38
CA LYS A 558 11.67 -0.89 -32.60
C LYS A 558 12.81 -1.88 -32.93
N ILE A 559 12.47 -3.17 -33.04
CA ILE A 559 13.44 -4.23 -33.29
C ILE A 559 13.18 -4.94 -34.63
N LYS A 560 11.97 -4.78 -35.21
CA LYS A 560 11.63 -5.32 -36.55
C LYS A 560 10.65 -4.37 -37.24
#